data_cd80cf64a41900079f3f2399526cfcaf
#
_entry.id   cd80cf64a41900079f3f2399526cfcaf
#
_cell.length_a   1.000
_cell.length_b   1.000
_cell.length_c   1.000
_cell.angle_alpha   90.00
_cell.angle_beta   90.00
_cell.angle_gamma   90.00
#
_symmetry.space_group_name_H-M   'P 1'
#
loop_
_entity.id
_entity.type
_entity.pdbx_description
1 polymer ?
#
loop_
_entity_poly.entity_id
_entity_poly.type
_entity_poly.pdbx_seq_one_letter_code
_entity_poly.pdbx_strand_id
1 'polypeptide(L)'
;MNSIVYLAVLAALLMGLPVAGATSEDYRLGAGDEISITVYEEDDLSMTLRIDQSGTFDYPYLGQIVAKGKSTNALKNEITDGLLQDILINPSVNISIITYRDFYIDGEVQRPGSYPYQPGLTIKQAITLAGGATEWASSTKFEILREGRDESQPADRNTPIRPGDTVTVLEGFF
;
A
#
# COMPACT_ATOMS: atom_id res chain seq x y z
N MET A 1 18.37 59.06 10.70
CA MET A 1 17.61 58.28 11.71
C MET A 1 16.43 57.62 11.00
N ASN A 2 16.67 56.62 10.07
CA ASN A 2 15.60 55.87 9.37
C ASN A 2 16.14 54.65 8.55
N SER A 3 17.31 54.08 8.91
CA SER A 3 17.90 52.97 8.13
C SER A 3 17.98 51.64 8.86
N ILE A 4 17.31 51.50 10.00
CA ILE A 4 17.41 50.26 10.84
C ILE A 4 16.14 49.42 10.82
N VAL A 5 15.04 49.84 10.18
CA VAL A 5 13.74 49.13 10.23
C VAL A 5 13.54 48.10 9.10
N TYR A 6 14.38 48.09 8.06
CA TYR A 6 14.18 47.15 6.91
C TYR A 6 14.94 45.82 6.98
N LEU A 7 15.69 45.52 8.06
CA LEU A 7 16.46 44.27 8.16
C LEU A 7 15.77 43.18 8.97
N ALA A 8 14.59 43.42 9.50
CA ALA A 8 13.90 42.46 10.40
C ALA A 8 12.73 41.68 9.75
N VAL A 9 12.43 41.88 8.46
CA VAL A 9 11.26 41.26 7.79
C VAL A 9 11.63 40.10 6.84
N LEU A 10 12.93 39.85 6.57
CA LEU A 10 13.34 38.82 5.60
C LEU A 10 13.76 37.47 6.18
N ALA A 11 13.55 37.24 7.47
CA ALA A 11 13.96 36.00 8.16
C ALA A 11 12.82 35.01 8.52
N ALA A 12 11.59 35.22 8.05
CA ALA A 12 10.43 34.44 8.49
C ALA A 12 9.71 33.65 7.38
N LEU A 13 10.37 33.23 6.31
CA LEU A 13 9.68 32.46 5.24
C LEU A 13 10.47 31.21 4.77
N LEU A 14 11.02 30.46 5.70
CA LEU A 14 11.52 29.10 5.45
C LEU A 14 10.81 28.12 6.40
N MET A 15 9.48 28.17 6.44
CA MET A 15 8.70 27.06 6.95
C MET A 15 8.71 25.97 5.89
N GLY A 16 9.62 25.00 6.05
CA GLY A 16 9.64 23.79 5.25
C GLY A 16 8.28 23.10 5.38
N LEU A 17 7.60 22.93 4.24
CA LEU A 17 6.41 22.08 4.16
C LEU A 17 6.80 20.68 4.62
N PRO A 18 6.05 20.04 5.52
CA PRO A 18 6.29 18.66 5.84
C PRO A 18 6.08 17.84 4.57
N VAL A 19 7.13 17.18 4.11
CA VAL A 19 7.01 16.08 3.14
C VAL A 19 6.24 14.99 3.88
N ALA A 20 4.96 14.86 3.58
CA ALA A 20 4.17 13.71 4.02
C ALA A 20 4.70 12.47 3.30
N GLY A 21 5.72 11.86 3.87
CA GLY A 21 6.09 10.49 3.53
C GLY A 21 4.89 9.62 3.90
N ALA A 22 4.34 8.88 2.95
CA ALA A 22 3.36 7.83 3.23
C ALA A 22 4.01 6.84 4.19
N THR A 23 3.64 6.91 5.45
CA THR A 23 4.09 5.96 6.47
C THR A 23 3.39 4.64 6.21
N SER A 24 4.07 3.52 6.48
CA SER A 24 3.52 2.16 6.38
C SER A 24 2.25 1.94 7.23
N GLU A 25 1.87 2.91 8.04
CA GLU A 25 0.66 2.89 8.86
C GLU A 25 -0.64 3.05 8.06
N ASP A 26 -0.60 3.63 6.86
CA ASP A 26 -1.79 3.82 6.02
C ASP A 26 -2.16 2.58 5.19
N TYR A 27 -1.26 1.58 5.10
CA TYR A 27 -1.55 0.38 4.34
C TYR A 27 -2.52 -0.55 5.08
N ARG A 28 -3.51 -1.05 4.35
CA ARG A 28 -4.48 -2.04 4.85
C ARG A 28 -4.23 -3.38 4.19
N LEU A 29 -4.00 -4.38 5.02
CA LEU A 29 -3.82 -5.76 4.60
C LEU A 29 -5.04 -6.25 3.82
N GLY A 30 -4.83 -7.10 2.83
CA GLY A 30 -5.87 -7.69 2.02
C GLY A 30 -5.53 -9.10 1.56
N ALA A 31 -6.50 -9.74 0.90
CA ALA A 31 -6.32 -11.06 0.34
C ALA A 31 -5.17 -11.08 -0.68
N GLY A 32 -4.29 -12.05 -0.59
CA GLY A 32 -3.12 -12.20 -1.45
C GLY A 32 -1.83 -11.58 -0.92
N ASP A 33 -1.90 -10.70 0.09
CA ASP A 33 -0.70 -10.20 0.76
C ASP A 33 0.03 -11.35 1.48
N GLU A 34 1.35 -11.35 1.42
CA GLU A 34 2.20 -12.28 2.17
C GLU A 34 2.87 -11.53 3.31
N ILE A 35 2.68 -12.02 4.52
CA ILE A 35 3.19 -11.42 5.74
C ILE A 35 4.08 -12.40 6.50
N SER A 36 5.08 -11.87 7.20
CA SER A 36 5.85 -12.59 8.20
C SER A 36 5.45 -12.10 9.59
N ILE A 37 5.07 -13.04 10.44
CA ILE A 37 4.83 -12.84 11.86
C ILE A 37 6.00 -13.47 12.59
N THR A 38 6.71 -12.69 13.42
CA THR A 38 7.81 -13.16 14.24
C THR A 38 7.50 -12.90 15.70
N VAL A 39 7.59 -13.93 16.52
CA VAL A 39 7.45 -13.83 17.97
C VAL A 39 8.80 -14.14 18.60
N TYR A 40 9.35 -13.19 19.35
CA TYR A 40 10.69 -13.30 19.90
C TYR A 40 10.80 -14.51 20.83
N GLU A 41 11.85 -15.33 20.62
CA GLU A 41 12.14 -16.61 21.35
C GLU A 41 11.03 -17.68 21.23
N GLU A 42 10.09 -17.54 20.26
CA GLU A 42 8.99 -18.51 20.05
C GLU A 42 8.90 -18.88 18.57
N ASP A 43 9.75 -19.82 18.14
CA ASP A 43 9.81 -20.24 16.73
C ASP A 43 8.50 -20.91 16.26
N ASP A 44 7.84 -21.65 17.15
CA ASP A 44 6.57 -22.34 16.87
C ASP A 44 5.40 -21.38 16.61
N LEU A 45 5.54 -20.12 17.04
CA LEU A 45 4.57 -19.05 16.81
C LEU A 45 5.00 -18.09 15.69
N SER A 46 6.21 -18.28 15.17
CA SER A 46 6.75 -17.45 14.08
C SER A 46 6.47 -18.14 12.74
N MET A 47 5.86 -17.39 11.80
CA MET A 47 5.46 -17.96 10.51
C MET A 47 5.40 -16.93 9.40
N THR A 48 5.60 -17.39 8.17
CA THR A 48 5.30 -16.62 6.96
C THR A 48 4.09 -17.26 6.29
N LEU A 49 3.10 -16.44 5.96
CA LEU A 49 1.84 -16.90 5.38
C LEU A 49 1.28 -15.90 4.38
N ARG A 50 0.44 -16.40 3.49
CA ARG A 50 -0.36 -15.57 2.58
C ARG A 50 -1.79 -15.48 3.11
N ILE A 51 -2.32 -14.26 3.16
CA ILE A 51 -3.71 -14.00 3.53
C ILE A 51 -4.62 -14.59 2.45
N ASP A 52 -5.58 -15.40 2.84
CA ASP A 52 -6.49 -16.08 1.93
C ASP A 52 -7.50 -15.13 1.25
N GLN A 53 -8.34 -15.69 0.37
CA GLN A 53 -9.34 -14.91 -0.36
C GLN A 53 -10.43 -14.32 0.54
N SER A 54 -10.68 -14.91 1.70
CA SER A 54 -11.62 -14.38 2.71
C SER A 54 -11.01 -13.21 3.48
N GLY A 55 -9.71 -13.02 3.37
CA GLY A 55 -8.95 -12.01 4.11
C GLY A 55 -8.55 -12.47 5.51
N THR A 56 -8.50 -13.80 5.71
CA THR A 56 -8.18 -14.44 6.99
C THR A 56 -6.94 -15.32 6.88
N PHE A 57 -6.47 -15.82 8.01
CA PHE A 57 -5.47 -16.88 8.12
C PHE A 57 -5.62 -17.60 9.46
N ASP A 58 -5.16 -18.85 9.53
CA ASP A 58 -5.11 -19.59 10.78
C ASP A 58 -3.80 -19.31 11.52
N TYR A 59 -3.91 -19.04 12.83
CA TYR A 59 -2.76 -18.78 13.68
C TYR A 59 -2.75 -19.73 14.89
N PRO A 60 -1.58 -20.29 15.26
CA PRO A 60 -1.49 -21.23 16.37
C PRO A 60 -2.13 -20.68 17.64
N TYR A 61 -2.89 -21.53 18.33
CA TYR A 61 -3.63 -21.24 19.57
C TYR A 61 -4.73 -20.18 19.49
N LEU A 62 -4.68 -19.22 18.53
CA LEU A 62 -5.70 -18.19 18.37
C LEU A 62 -6.75 -18.51 17.32
N GLY A 63 -6.53 -19.60 16.53
CA GLY A 63 -7.45 -19.98 15.46
C GLY A 63 -7.46 -19.00 14.30
N GLN A 64 -8.62 -18.79 13.69
CA GLN A 64 -8.77 -17.95 12.51
C GLN A 64 -8.74 -16.47 12.88
N ILE A 65 -7.85 -15.71 12.26
CA ILE A 65 -7.68 -14.26 12.43
C ILE A 65 -8.06 -13.53 11.14
N VAL A 66 -8.83 -12.45 11.27
CA VAL A 66 -9.19 -11.58 10.15
C VAL A 66 -8.09 -10.52 9.98
N ALA A 67 -7.35 -10.58 8.88
CA ALA A 67 -6.32 -9.58 8.55
C ALA A 67 -6.82 -8.46 7.65
N LYS A 68 -7.78 -8.75 6.77
CA LYS A 68 -8.32 -7.80 5.78
C LYS A 68 -8.79 -6.51 6.42
N GLY A 69 -8.30 -5.39 5.90
CA GLY A 69 -8.65 -4.04 6.37
C GLY A 69 -7.88 -3.57 7.61
N LYS A 70 -7.09 -4.43 8.25
CA LYS A 70 -6.24 -4.05 9.40
C LYS A 70 -4.88 -3.52 8.92
N SER A 71 -4.29 -2.61 9.68
CA SER A 71 -2.87 -2.29 9.53
C SER A 71 -2.01 -3.38 10.18
N THR A 72 -0.72 -3.45 9.82
CA THR A 72 0.23 -4.36 10.48
C THR A 72 0.29 -4.13 11.99
N ASN A 73 0.20 -2.87 12.44
CA ASN A 73 0.17 -2.52 13.86
C ASN A 73 -1.10 -3.01 14.55
N ALA A 74 -2.27 -2.86 13.93
CA ALA A 74 -3.54 -3.36 14.49
C ALA A 74 -3.52 -4.89 14.60
N LEU A 75 -3.03 -5.59 13.58
CA LEU A 75 -2.90 -7.04 13.60
C LEU A 75 -1.87 -7.52 14.64
N LYS A 76 -0.74 -6.82 14.77
CA LYS A 76 0.26 -7.07 15.80
C LYS A 76 -0.33 -7.00 17.20
N ASN A 77 -1.09 -5.94 17.50
CA ASN A 77 -1.70 -5.75 18.82
C ASN A 77 -2.71 -6.86 19.11
N GLU A 78 -3.54 -7.24 18.15
CA GLU A 78 -4.52 -8.33 18.30
C GLU A 78 -3.84 -9.67 18.62
N ILE A 79 -2.76 -10.02 17.90
CA ILE A 79 -2.00 -11.25 18.17
C ILE A 79 -1.32 -11.17 19.54
N THR A 80 -0.71 -10.02 19.87
CA THR A 80 -0.08 -9.80 21.17
C THR A 80 -1.07 -9.99 22.31
N ASP A 81 -2.25 -9.36 22.21
CA ASP A 81 -3.29 -9.46 23.23
C ASP A 81 -3.85 -10.89 23.36
N GLY A 82 -3.99 -11.58 22.22
CA GLY A 82 -4.42 -12.99 22.24
C GLY A 82 -3.41 -13.92 22.90
N LEU A 83 -2.12 -13.72 22.63
CA LEU A 83 -1.05 -14.52 23.25
C LEU A 83 -0.87 -14.23 24.76
N LEU A 84 -1.16 -13.01 25.19
CA LEU A 84 -1.07 -12.61 26.61
C LEU A 84 -2.12 -13.31 27.50
N GLN A 85 -3.25 -13.77 26.96
CA GLN A 85 -4.35 -14.25 27.77
C GLN A 85 -4.01 -15.54 28.52
N ASP A 86 -3.40 -16.54 27.86
CA ASP A 86 -3.13 -17.85 28.48
C ASP A 86 -1.89 -18.55 27.90
N ILE A 87 -1.11 -17.91 27.03
CA ILE A 87 -0.05 -18.58 26.26
C ILE A 87 1.34 -18.07 26.65
N LEU A 88 1.55 -16.74 26.65
CA LEU A 88 2.83 -16.10 26.95
C LEU A 88 2.69 -14.98 27.97
N ILE A 89 3.70 -14.80 28.82
CA ILE A 89 3.68 -13.75 29.87
C ILE A 89 4.00 -12.36 29.29
N ASN A 90 4.86 -12.28 28.28
CA ASN A 90 5.29 -11.01 27.68
C ASN A 90 5.66 -11.23 26.19
N PRO A 91 4.67 -11.47 25.31
CA PRO A 91 4.94 -11.71 23.89
C PRO A 91 5.48 -10.46 23.20
N SER A 92 6.59 -10.62 22.48
CA SER A 92 7.13 -9.60 21.57
C SER A 92 6.87 -9.98 20.13
N VAL A 93 5.78 -9.47 19.57
CA VAL A 93 5.32 -9.77 18.20
C VAL A 93 5.81 -8.71 17.24
N ASN A 94 6.33 -9.11 16.08
CA ASN A 94 6.60 -8.23 14.95
C ASN A 94 5.90 -8.75 13.70
N ILE A 95 5.31 -7.85 12.90
CA ILE A 95 4.68 -8.18 11.63
C ILE A 95 5.27 -7.33 10.52
N SER A 96 5.74 -7.99 9.47
CA SER A 96 6.24 -7.34 8.26
C SER A 96 5.54 -7.88 7.02
N ILE A 97 5.37 -7.02 6.01
CA ILE A 97 4.85 -7.42 4.70
C ILE A 97 6.04 -7.90 3.88
N ILE A 98 5.97 -9.13 3.38
CA ILE A 98 6.98 -9.73 2.51
C ILE A 98 6.66 -9.42 1.05
N THR A 99 5.39 -9.63 0.66
CA THR A 99 4.93 -9.37 -0.70
C THR A 99 3.54 -8.75 -0.63
N TYR A 100 3.37 -7.64 -1.32
CA TYR A 100 2.05 -7.04 -1.51
C TYR A 100 1.30 -7.81 -2.60
N ARG A 101 -0.03 -7.84 -2.52
CA ARG A 101 -0.86 -8.34 -3.61
C ARG A 101 -0.66 -7.50 -4.87
N ASP A 102 -0.90 -8.12 -6.00
CA ASP A 102 -0.75 -7.50 -7.31
C ASP A 102 -1.71 -6.32 -7.52
N PHE A 103 -1.35 -5.45 -8.44
CA PHE A 103 -2.28 -4.52 -9.09
C PHE A 103 -2.56 -5.00 -10.52
N TYR A 104 -3.60 -4.45 -11.14
CA TYR A 104 -4.00 -4.80 -12.50
C TYR A 104 -3.87 -3.58 -13.40
N ILE A 105 -3.54 -3.82 -14.66
CA ILE A 105 -3.53 -2.79 -15.70
C ILE A 105 -4.16 -3.34 -16.97
N ASP A 106 -5.04 -2.56 -17.56
CA ASP A 106 -5.78 -2.89 -18.78
C ASP A 106 -5.91 -1.69 -19.73
N GLY A 107 -6.69 -1.86 -20.81
CA GLY A 107 -6.87 -0.86 -21.84
C GLY A 107 -5.66 -0.77 -22.78
N GLU A 108 -5.31 0.44 -23.18
CA GLU A 108 -4.33 0.71 -24.23
C GLU A 108 -2.86 0.61 -23.73
N VAL A 109 -2.48 -0.61 -23.33
CA VAL A 109 -1.10 -1.00 -22.96
C VAL A 109 -0.67 -2.23 -23.76
N GLN A 110 0.64 -2.41 -23.94
CA GLN A 110 1.17 -3.51 -24.76
C GLN A 110 0.89 -4.88 -24.15
N ARG A 111 0.89 -4.99 -22.83
CA ARG A 111 0.68 -6.24 -22.10
C ARG A 111 -0.26 -5.98 -20.90
N PRO A 112 -1.58 -6.00 -21.13
CA PRO A 112 -2.53 -5.94 -20.01
C PRO A 112 -2.42 -7.19 -19.12
N GLY A 113 -2.66 -7.03 -17.82
CA GLY A 113 -2.59 -8.13 -16.86
C GLY A 113 -2.33 -7.69 -15.43
N SER A 114 -1.94 -8.65 -14.61
CA SER A 114 -1.60 -8.49 -13.20
C SER A 114 -0.08 -8.29 -13.05
N TYR A 115 0.32 -7.40 -12.16
CA TYR A 115 1.72 -7.05 -11.93
C TYR A 115 2.02 -6.90 -10.44
N PRO A 116 3.23 -7.32 -10.01
CA PRO A 116 3.67 -7.14 -8.63
C PRO A 116 3.69 -5.66 -8.22
N TYR A 117 3.06 -5.35 -7.11
CA TYR A 117 3.10 -4.00 -6.56
C TYR A 117 4.42 -3.72 -5.84
N GLN A 118 4.90 -2.50 -5.99
CA GLN A 118 6.02 -1.96 -5.23
C GLN A 118 5.62 -0.60 -4.60
N PRO A 119 5.99 -0.32 -3.34
CA PRO A 119 5.70 0.95 -2.70
C PRO A 119 6.18 2.16 -3.52
N GLY A 120 5.29 3.15 -3.68
CA GLY A 120 5.57 4.34 -4.46
C GLY A 120 5.30 4.24 -5.96
N LEU A 121 4.74 3.10 -6.42
CA LEU A 121 4.39 2.90 -7.82
C LEU A 121 3.34 3.91 -8.30
N THR A 122 3.56 4.47 -9.49
CA THR A 122 2.64 5.39 -10.17
C THR A 122 2.08 4.78 -11.45
N ILE A 123 0.99 5.35 -11.98
CA ILE A 123 0.40 4.92 -13.27
C ILE A 123 1.45 4.95 -14.38
N LYS A 124 2.32 5.97 -14.44
CA LYS A 124 3.41 6.02 -15.42
C LYS A 124 4.33 4.80 -15.37
N GLN A 125 4.71 4.39 -14.16
CA GLN A 125 5.58 3.23 -13.96
C GLN A 125 4.85 1.92 -14.28
N ALA A 126 3.56 1.82 -13.91
CA ALA A 126 2.73 0.66 -14.25
C ALA A 126 2.61 0.47 -15.76
N ILE A 127 2.37 1.53 -16.53
CA ILE A 127 2.36 1.50 -18.00
C ILE A 127 3.71 0.99 -18.52
N THR A 128 4.83 1.42 -17.93
CA THR A 128 6.17 0.96 -18.33
C THR A 128 6.36 -0.52 -18.05
N LEU A 129 5.89 -1.03 -16.89
CA LEU A 129 5.90 -2.46 -16.55
C LEU A 129 5.08 -3.29 -17.56
N ALA A 130 3.94 -2.74 -18.01
CA ALA A 130 3.08 -3.34 -19.02
C ALA A 130 3.64 -3.24 -20.46
N GLY A 131 4.90 -2.86 -20.62
CA GLY A 131 5.57 -2.77 -21.93
C GLY A 131 5.35 -1.46 -22.67
N GLY A 132 4.75 -0.46 -22.01
CA GLY A 132 4.41 0.83 -22.61
C GLY A 132 2.96 0.91 -23.08
N ALA A 133 2.54 2.11 -23.44
CA ALA A 133 1.24 2.37 -24.04
C ALA A 133 1.22 1.94 -25.52
N THR A 134 0.03 1.64 -26.05
CA THR A 134 -0.16 1.41 -27.49
C THR A 134 -0.16 2.75 -28.24
N GLU A 135 -0.16 2.69 -29.58
CA GLU A 135 -0.31 3.88 -30.43
C GLU A 135 -1.68 4.55 -30.31
N TRP A 136 -2.69 3.81 -29.85
CA TRP A 136 -4.06 4.30 -29.63
C TRP A 136 -4.29 4.90 -28.25
N ALA A 137 -3.32 4.78 -27.36
CA ALA A 137 -3.44 5.22 -25.98
C ALA A 137 -3.58 6.75 -25.85
N SER A 138 -4.47 7.19 -25.01
CA SER A 138 -4.50 8.59 -24.59
C SER A 138 -3.22 8.96 -23.81
N SER A 139 -2.70 10.14 -24.07
CA SER A 139 -1.56 10.67 -23.32
C SER A 139 -1.97 11.21 -21.93
N THR A 140 -3.24 11.45 -21.69
CA THR A 140 -3.75 12.20 -20.51
C THR A 140 -4.96 11.56 -19.83
N LYS A 141 -5.60 10.55 -20.42
CA LYS A 141 -6.81 9.95 -19.88
C LYS A 141 -6.54 8.58 -19.30
N PHE A 142 -6.58 8.49 -18.00
CA PHE A 142 -6.42 7.27 -17.23
C PHE A 142 -7.56 7.18 -16.22
N GLU A 143 -7.94 5.97 -15.90
CA GLU A 143 -8.88 5.69 -14.81
C GLU A 143 -8.24 4.73 -13.81
N ILE A 144 -8.64 4.83 -12.57
CA ILE A 144 -8.23 3.94 -11.51
C ILE A 144 -9.45 3.46 -10.73
N LEU A 145 -9.63 2.15 -10.67
CA LEU A 145 -10.60 1.50 -9.81
C LEU A 145 -9.87 1.03 -8.55
N ARG A 146 -10.19 1.63 -7.42
CA ARG A 146 -9.63 1.24 -6.13
C ARG A 146 -10.28 -0.04 -5.63
N GLU A 147 -9.49 -0.93 -5.04
CA GLU A 147 -10.05 -2.13 -4.44
C GLU A 147 -11.17 -1.80 -3.44
N GLY A 148 -12.29 -2.54 -3.56
CA GLY A 148 -13.48 -2.31 -2.73
C GLY A 148 -14.34 -1.11 -3.14
N ARG A 149 -14.09 -0.51 -4.30
CA ARG A 149 -14.95 0.48 -4.93
C ARG A 149 -15.60 -0.11 -6.17
N ASP A 150 -16.82 0.34 -6.47
CA ASP A 150 -17.59 -0.12 -7.64
C ASP A 150 -17.40 0.81 -8.85
N GLU A 151 -16.82 2.00 -8.65
CA GLU A 151 -16.66 3.01 -9.70
C GLU A 151 -15.20 3.41 -9.87
N SER A 152 -14.78 3.47 -11.14
CA SER A 152 -13.48 4.02 -11.50
C SER A 152 -13.46 5.56 -11.34
N GLN A 153 -12.29 6.10 -11.11
CA GLN A 153 -12.06 7.53 -10.95
C GLN A 153 -11.03 8.00 -11.96
N PRO A 154 -11.21 9.20 -12.55
CA PRO A 154 -10.19 9.80 -13.38
C PRO A 154 -8.86 9.94 -12.61
N ALA A 155 -7.77 9.67 -13.31
CA ALA A 155 -6.43 9.71 -12.75
C ALA A 155 -5.44 10.35 -13.73
N ASP A 156 -4.25 10.68 -13.24
CA ASP A 156 -3.13 11.17 -14.05
C ASP A 156 -1.92 10.24 -13.95
N ARG A 157 -0.90 10.48 -14.77
CA ARG A 157 0.32 9.66 -14.81
C ARG A 157 1.07 9.55 -13.49
N ASN A 158 0.95 10.55 -12.63
CA ASN A 158 1.65 10.62 -11.35
C ASN A 158 0.79 10.10 -10.20
N THR A 159 -0.48 9.73 -10.48
CA THR A 159 -1.36 9.15 -9.48
C THR A 159 -0.73 7.89 -8.89
N PRO A 160 -0.54 7.83 -7.56
CA PRO A 160 0.00 6.65 -6.91
C PRO A 160 -1.00 5.49 -6.97
N ILE A 161 -0.49 4.33 -7.30
CA ILE A 161 -1.21 3.06 -7.32
C ILE A 161 -1.12 2.42 -5.93
N ARG A 162 -2.10 1.62 -5.57
CA ARG A 162 -2.13 0.80 -4.36
C ARG A 162 -2.25 -0.67 -4.75
N PRO A 163 -1.85 -1.61 -3.86
CA PRO A 163 -2.13 -3.02 -4.07
C PRO A 163 -3.62 -3.28 -4.27
N GLY A 164 -3.97 -4.12 -5.24
CA GLY A 164 -5.36 -4.44 -5.58
C GLY A 164 -6.06 -3.43 -6.51
N ASP A 165 -5.43 -2.31 -6.86
CA ASP A 165 -6.01 -1.35 -7.81
C ASP A 165 -6.03 -1.91 -9.24
N THR A 166 -7.02 -1.49 -10.01
CA THR A 166 -7.04 -1.67 -11.48
C THR A 166 -6.86 -0.31 -12.15
N VAL A 167 -5.86 -0.22 -13.01
CA VAL A 167 -5.54 0.96 -13.82
C VAL A 167 -5.99 0.71 -15.24
N THR A 168 -6.82 1.59 -15.79
CA THR A 168 -7.27 1.54 -17.18
C THR A 168 -6.67 2.69 -17.97
N VAL A 169 -5.92 2.36 -19.03
CA VAL A 169 -5.41 3.34 -19.99
C VAL A 169 -6.43 3.51 -21.09
N LEU A 170 -7.03 4.69 -21.18
CA LEU A 170 -8.10 4.94 -22.14
C LEU A 170 -7.56 5.24 -23.55
N GLU A 171 -8.39 4.99 -24.54
CA GLU A 171 -8.12 5.35 -25.94
C GLU A 171 -8.06 6.86 -26.14
N GLY A 172 -7.14 7.32 -26.99
CA GLY A 172 -7.03 8.71 -27.43
C GLY A 172 -7.97 8.96 -28.61
N PHE A 173 -8.63 10.12 -28.64
CA PHE A 173 -9.30 10.59 -29.84
C PHE A 173 -8.29 11.30 -30.73
N PHE A 174 -8.15 10.85 -31.95
CA PHE A 174 -7.36 11.46 -33.03
C PHE A 174 -8.23 12.35 -33.89
#